data_c46d3fc1f000f38366285be76014efd1
#
_entry.id   c46d3fc1f000f38366285be76014efd1
#
_cell.length_a   1.000
_cell.length_b   1.000
_cell.length_c   1.000
_cell.angle_alpha   90.00
_cell.angle_beta   90.00
_cell.angle_gamma   90.00
#
_symmetry.space_group_name_H-M   'P 1'
#
loop_
_entity.id
_entity.type
_entity.pdbx_description
1 polymer ?
#
loop_
_entity_poly.entity_id
_entity_poly.type
_entity_poly.pdbx_seq_one_letter_code
_entity_poly.pdbx_strand_id
1 'polypeptide(L)'
;MKKFTLLAALAFALATTACGPKAFVKGEYDDVDRENNMNDQWSETDMQKLVADLVGGMKGHSSIANARKPPIVMVTKLQNKTNEHIDTQNIMDMVRVELSRGGRVAFVDKEAREDVAEEYNYQNSGMVSDTTKKGPGGQIGADYIVNGRLDSIVQEVGKDKTVYYKLTLNLTNLKTNVVEWTDYKQIRKKYRKRSVGL
;
A
#
# COMPACT_ATOMS: atom_id res chain seq x y z
N MET A 1 -14.91 64.36 -7.77
CA MET A 1 -14.79 63.29 -6.74
C MET A 1 -15.44 61.98 -7.17
N LYS A 2 -16.64 61.91 -7.76
CA LYS A 2 -17.31 60.64 -8.17
C LYS A 2 -16.55 59.80 -9.24
N LYS A 3 -15.79 60.43 -10.13
CA LYS A 3 -14.99 59.73 -11.19
C LYS A 3 -13.74 59.04 -10.64
N PHE A 4 -13.14 59.57 -9.56
CA PHE A 4 -11.97 58.98 -8.93
C PHE A 4 -12.30 57.74 -8.11
N THR A 5 -13.46 57.73 -7.45
CA THR A 5 -13.95 56.56 -6.69
C THR A 5 -14.34 55.40 -7.59
N LEU A 6 -14.84 55.68 -8.81
CA LEU A 6 -15.19 54.63 -9.77
C LEU A 6 -13.95 53.94 -10.35
N LEU A 7 -12.87 54.68 -10.62
CA LEU A 7 -11.59 54.13 -11.09
C LEU A 7 -10.89 53.29 -10.02
N ALA A 8 -10.94 53.71 -8.74
CA ALA A 8 -10.38 52.93 -7.62
C ALA A 8 -11.15 51.61 -7.37
N ALA A 9 -12.47 51.62 -7.50
CA ALA A 9 -13.28 50.40 -7.38
C ALA A 9 -13.05 49.44 -8.53
N LEU A 10 -12.84 49.91 -9.75
CA LEU A 10 -12.53 49.07 -10.91
C LEU A 10 -11.14 48.42 -10.81
N ALA A 11 -10.14 49.16 -10.30
CA ALA A 11 -8.79 48.65 -10.07
C ALA A 11 -8.75 47.57 -8.96
N PHE A 12 -9.56 47.70 -7.93
CA PHE A 12 -9.67 46.72 -6.85
C PHE A 12 -10.36 45.41 -7.31
N ALA A 13 -11.35 45.49 -8.20
CA ALA A 13 -12.04 44.31 -8.76
C ALA A 13 -11.13 43.45 -9.68
N LEU A 14 -10.13 44.08 -10.34
CA LEU A 14 -9.16 43.35 -11.18
C LEU A 14 -8.06 42.60 -10.39
N ALA A 15 -7.84 42.97 -9.12
CA ALA A 15 -6.79 42.37 -8.31
C ALA A 15 -7.19 40.99 -7.67
N THR A 16 -8.46 40.63 -7.72
CA THR A 16 -8.97 39.38 -7.06
C THR A 16 -8.94 38.13 -7.95
N THR A 17 -8.53 38.24 -9.22
CA THR A 17 -8.58 37.10 -10.16
C THR A 17 -7.26 36.31 -10.27
N ALA A 18 -6.24 36.61 -9.45
CA ALA A 18 -4.89 36.06 -9.63
C ALA A 18 -4.58 34.77 -8.88
N CYS A 19 -5.54 34.15 -8.15
CA CYS A 19 -5.34 32.88 -7.43
C CYS A 19 -6.28 31.78 -7.92
N GLY A 20 -6.19 31.42 -9.20
CA GLY A 20 -6.77 30.16 -9.66
C GLY A 20 -5.87 28.96 -9.28
N PRO A 21 -6.43 27.79 -8.97
CA PRO A 21 -5.62 26.59 -8.78
C PRO A 21 -4.82 26.32 -10.04
N LYS A 22 -3.51 26.07 -9.89
CA LYS A 22 -2.65 25.67 -11.01
C LYS A 22 -3.09 24.28 -11.48
N ALA A 23 -3.71 24.21 -12.66
CA ALA A 23 -4.03 22.95 -13.30
C ALA A 23 -2.77 22.34 -13.93
N PHE A 24 -2.63 21.00 -13.83
CA PHE A 24 -1.62 20.27 -14.58
C PHE A 24 -2.00 20.26 -16.06
N VAL A 25 -1.14 20.81 -16.93
CA VAL A 25 -1.44 20.99 -18.37
C VAL A 25 -0.77 19.96 -19.26
N LYS A 26 0.22 19.20 -18.74
CA LYS A 26 0.95 18.18 -19.48
C LYS A 26 1.32 17.02 -18.54
N GLY A 27 1.09 15.79 -19.00
CA GLY A 27 1.57 14.57 -18.37
C GLY A 27 2.36 13.75 -19.39
N GLU A 28 3.28 12.92 -18.90
CA GLU A 28 4.03 11.95 -19.68
C GLU A 28 4.20 10.68 -18.84
N TYR A 29 4.41 9.55 -19.50
CA TYR A 29 4.79 8.32 -18.80
C TYR A 29 6.25 8.41 -18.39
N ASP A 30 6.54 7.99 -17.16
CA ASP A 30 7.89 7.93 -16.62
C ASP A 30 8.26 6.48 -16.25
N ASP A 31 9.56 6.23 -16.08
CA ASP A 31 10.09 4.94 -15.67
C ASP A 31 9.71 4.67 -14.19
N VAL A 32 8.98 3.58 -13.96
CA VAL A 32 8.51 3.18 -12.61
C VAL A 32 9.64 2.74 -11.68
N ASP A 33 10.81 2.40 -12.22
CA ASP A 33 11.98 2.01 -11.44
C ASP A 33 12.86 3.21 -11.06
N ARG A 34 12.56 4.41 -11.62
CA ARG A 34 13.23 5.64 -11.22
C ARG A 34 12.74 6.13 -9.87
N GLU A 35 13.67 6.53 -9.00
CA GLU A 35 13.32 7.05 -7.68
C GLU A 35 12.46 8.32 -7.77
N ASN A 36 11.27 8.27 -7.20
CA ASN A 36 10.36 9.40 -7.09
C ASN A 36 10.59 10.14 -5.76
N ASN A 37 11.25 11.29 -5.84
CA ASN A 37 11.56 12.17 -4.72
C ASN A 37 10.85 13.54 -4.84
N MET A 38 9.68 13.58 -5.48
CA MET A 38 8.97 14.85 -5.77
C MET A 38 8.53 15.58 -4.51
N ASN A 39 8.18 14.87 -3.46
CA ASN A 39 7.75 15.43 -2.18
C ASN A 39 8.18 14.54 -1.00
N ASP A 40 7.89 15.00 0.20
CA ASP A 40 8.25 14.35 1.46
C ASP A 40 7.23 13.29 1.93
N GLN A 41 6.18 13.04 1.17
CA GLN A 41 5.15 12.04 1.48
C GLN A 41 5.57 10.64 1.03
N TRP A 42 4.79 9.64 1.48
CA TRP A 42 4.90 8.26 1.03
C TRP A 42 4.79 8.16 -0.50
N SER A 43 5.67 7.38 -1.12
CA SER A 43 5.72 7.20 -2.58
C SER A 43 5.74 5.72 -2.96
N GLU A 44 5.49 5.46 -4.26
CA GLU A 44 5.62 4.13 -4.85
C GLU A 44 7.05 3.57 -4.70
N THR A 45 8.07 4.41 -4.83
CA THR A 45 9.47 4.00 -4.62
C THR A 45 9.71 3.51 -3.19
N ASP A 46 9.13 4.21 -2.19
CA ASP A 46 9.22 3.81 -0.79
C ASP A 46 8.59 2.43 -0.59
N MET A 47 7.41 2.21 -1.19
CA MET A 47 6.70 0.93 -1.13
C MET A 47 7.50 -0.20 -1.78
N GLN A 48 7.98 0.00 -3.01
CA GLN A 48 8.74 -1.00 -3.76
C GLN A 48 9.98 -1.45 -2.98
N LYS A 49 10.78 -0.50 -2.47
CA LYS A 49 12.00 -0.80 -1.72
C LYS A 49 11.73 -1.59 -0.45
N LEU A 50 10.77 -1.13 0.36
CA LEU A 50 10.50 -1.77 1.64
C LEU A 50 9.86 -3.15 1.49
N VAL A 51 8.95 -3.32 0.52
CA VAL A 51 8.27 -4.60 0.28
C VAL A 51 9.23 -5.63 -0.30
N ALA A 52 10.01 -5.29 -1.33
CA ALA A 52 10.95 -6.22 -1.96
C ALA A 52 11.93 -6.84 -0.96
N ASP A 53 12.53 -5.98 -0.10
CA ASP A 53 13.49 -6.41 0.91
C ASP A 53 12.87 -7.32 1.97
N LEU A 54 11.67 -6.96 2.48
CA LEU A 54 10.98 -7.74 3.51
C LEU A 54 10.51 -9.08 2.98
N VAL A 55 9.92 -9.09 1.78
CA VAL A 55 9.44 -10.32 1.16
C VAL A 55 10.60 -11.26 0.83
N GLY A 56 11.75 -10.71 0.40
CA GLY A 56 12.97 -11.49 0.21
C GLY A 56 13.40 -12.21 1.49
N GLY A 57 13.41 -11.51 2.62
CA GLY A 57 13.70 -12.09 3.94
C GLY A 57 12.68 -13.16 4.36
N MET A 58 11.38 -12.90 4.16
CA MET A 58 10.32 -13.86 4.51
C MET A 58 10.41 -15.13 3.67
N LYS A 59 10.67 -15.04 2.36
CA LYS A 59 10.87 -16.20 1.47
C LYS A 59 12.06 -17.07 1.89
N GLY A 60 13.11 -16.45 2.44
CA GLY A 60 14.30 -17.15 2.94
C GLY A 60 14.09 -17.84 4.29
N HIS A 61 13.02 -17.52 5.03
CA HIS A 61 12.76 -18.14 6.33
C HIS A 61 12.39 -19.63 6.20
N SER A 62 12.82 -20.45 7.16
CA SER A 62 12.69 -21.91 7.14
C SER A 62 11.25 -22.41 6.97
N SER A 63 10.27 -21.70 7.53
CA SER A 63 8.84 -22.01 7.40
C SER A 63 8.34 -21.98 5.95
N ILE A 64 9.02 -21.23 5.08
CA ILE A 64 8.71 -21.16 3.64
C ILE A 64 9.77 -21.90 2.82
N ALA A 65 11.05 -21.60 3.06
CA ALA A 65 12.16 -22.11 2.25
C ALA A 65 12.30 -23.62 2.32
N ASN A 66 12.08 -24.21 3.50
CA ASN A 66 12.24 -25.65 3.79
C ASN A 66 10.92 -26.42 3.80
N ALA A 67 9.80 -25.76 3.47
CA ALA A 67 8.50 -26.42 3.45
C ALA A 67 8.46 -27.51 2.38
N ARG A 68 8.00 -28.71 2.74
CA ARG A 68 7.88 -29.86 1.79
C ARG A 68 6.79 -29.63 0.74
N LYS A 69 5.79 -28.83 1.07
CA LYS A 69 4.73 -28.37 0.16
C LYS A 69 4.59 -26.86 0.35
N PRO A 70 4.21 -26.11 -0.70
CA PRO A 70 3.96 -24.69 -0.56
C PRO A 70 2.98 -24.44 0.60
N PRO A 71 3.37 -23.68 1.64
CA PRO A 71 2.46 -23.33 2.72
C PRO A 71 1.36 -22.43 2.17
N ILE A 72 0.18 -22.52 2.76
CA ILE A 72 -0.98 -21.73 2.40
C ILE A 72 -1.03 -20.49 3.29
N VAL A 73 -0.95 -19.33 2.68
CA VAL A 73 -0.85 -18.05 3.38
C VAL A 73 -2.09 -17.20 3.13
N MET A 74 -2.53 -16.50 4.13
CA MET A 74 -3.54 -15.47 4.06
C MET A 74 -2.87 -14.11 4.33
N VAL A 75 -2.91 -13.21 3.37
CA VAL A 75 -2.47 -11.83 3.57
C VAL A 75 -3.64 -11.04 4.18
N THR A 76 -3.37 -10.31 5.26
CA THR A 76 -4.41 -9.59 5.99
C THR A 76 -4.08 -8.11 6.09
N LYS A 77 -4.52 -7.42 7.14
CA LYS A 77 -4.44 -5.96 7.26
C LYS A 77 -3.03 -5.49 7.62
N LEU A 78 -2.60 -4.42 6.98
CA LEU A 78 -1.51 -3.58 7.43
C LEU A 78 -2.10 -2.43 8.27
N GLN A 79 -1.56 -2.20 9.47
CA GLN A 79 -1.95 -1.06 10.28
C GLN A 79 -1.19 0.19 9.83
N ASN A 80 -1.90 1.23 9.42
CA ASN A 80 -1.31 2.55 9.18
C ASN A 80 -1.22 3.30 10.52
N LYS A 81 0.01 3.58 10.96
CA LYS A 81 0.36 4.38 12.14
C LYS A 81 1.14 5.65 11.74
N THR A 82 1.03 6.04 10.48
CA THR A 82 1.54 7.32 9.98
C THR A 82 0.48 8.41 10.13
N ASN A 83 0.88 9.66 9.94
CA ASN A 83 -0.05 10.79 9.88
C ASN A 83 -0.59 11.03 8.45
N GLU A 84 -0.28 10.14 7.50
CA GLU A 84 -0.70 10.24 6.11
C GLU A 84 -1.84 9.28 5.80
N HIS A 85 -2.68 9.65 4.86
CA HIS A 85 -3.68 8.74 4.31
C HIS A 85 -3.01 7.83 3.26
N ILE A 86 -2.52 6.66 3.70
CA ILE A 86 -1.84 5.68 2.85
C ILE A 86 -2.76 4.49 2.64
N ASP A 87 -2.94 4.10 1.38
CA ASP A 87 -3.65 2.87 1.03
C ASP A 87 -2.80 1.64 1.40
N THR A 88 -3.11 1.08 2.55
CA THR A 88 -2.41 -0.10 3.08
C THR A 88 -2.79 -1.39 2.38
N GLN A 89 -3.94 -1.42 1.68
CA GLN A 89 -4.33 -2.58 0.88
C GLN A 89 -3.38 -2.74 -0.31
N ASN A 90 -3.07 -1.64 -1.01
CA ASN A 90 -2.10 -1.64 -2.11
C ASN A 90 -0.72 -2.19 -1.69
N ILE A 91 -0.25 -1.82 -0.48
CA ILE A 91 1.01 -2.37 0.06
C ILE A 91 0.91 -3.88 0.26
N MET A 92 -0.19 -4.37 0.85
CA MET A 92 -0.37 -5.80 1.11
C MET A 92 -0.61 -6.61 -0.16
N ASP A 93 -1.21 -6.01 -1.19
CA ASP A 93 -1.33 -6.62 -2.51
C ASP A 93 0.04 -6.79 -3.16
N MET A 94 0.92 -5.80 -3.06
CA MET A 94 2.31 -5.93 -3.51
C MET A 94 3.05 -7.04 -2.74
N VAL A 95 2.88 -7.13 -1.41
CA VAL A 95 3.44 -8.22 -0.60
C VAL A 95 2.95 -9.57 -1.11
N ARG A 96 1.64 -9.73 -1.39
CA ARG A 96 1.05 -10.96 -1.92
C ARG A 96 1.66 -11.32 -3.27
N VAL A 97 1.73 -10.37 -4.20
CA VAL A 97 2.30 -10.57 -5.53
C VAL A 97 3.77 -10.98 -5.45
N GLU A 98 4.56 -10.26 -4.66
CA GLU A 98 5.97 -10.59 -4.48
C GLU A 98 6.20 -11.96 -3.83
N LEU A 99 5.40 -12.33 -2.83
CA LEU A 99 5.45 -13.68 -2.22
C LEU A 99 5.06 -14.77 -3.22
N SER A 100 4.10 -14.51 -4.13
CA SER A 100 3.64 -15.50 -5.12
C SER A 100 4.70 -15.80 -6.20
N ARG A 101 5.57 -14.81 -6.47
CA ARG A 101 6.66 -14.99 -7.44
C ARG A 101 7.62 -16.10 -6.99
N GLY A 102 7.73 -17.13 -7.81
CA GLY A 102 8.56 -18.31 -7.52
C GLY A 102 7.81 -19.55 -7.02
N GLY A 103 6.47 -19.47 -6.86
CA GLY A 103 5.59 -20.64 -6.63
C GLY A 103 5.80 -21.38 -5.30
N ARG A 104 6.53 -20.79 -4.35
CA ARG A 104 6.83 -21.42 -3.04
C ARG A 104 5.74 -21.24 -2.00
N VAL A 105 4.71 -20.43 -2.29
CA VAL A 105 3.61 -20.09 -1.39
C VAL A 105 2.31 -20.16 -2.19
N ALA A 106 1.26 -20.70 -1.62
CA ALA A 106 -0.10 -20.62 -2.12
C ALA A 106 -0.93 -19.65 -1.24
N PHE A 107 -1.97 -19.06 -1.80
CA PHE A 107 -2.77 -18.06 -1.08
C PHE A 107 -4.23 -18.47 -0.99
N VAL A 108 -4.84 -18.17 0.16
CA VAL A 108 -6.29 -18.10 0.31
C VAL A 108 -6.71 -16.67 0.07
N ASP A 109 -7.61 -16.47 -0.87
CA ASP A 109 -8.21 -15.18 -1.13
C ASP A 109 -9.35 -14.92 -0.15
N LYS A 110 -9.10 -13.99 0.78
CA LYS A 110 -10.09 -13.60 1.77
C LYS A 110 -11.22 -12.77 1.15
N GLU A 111 -10.90 -11.96 0.14
CA GLU A 111 -11.81 -11.00 -0.46
C GLU A 111 -12.82 -11.70 -1.37
N ALA A 112 -12.40 -12.73 -2.09
CA ALA A 112 -13.27 -13.53 -2.94
C ALA A 112 -14.23 -14.49 -2.18
N ARG A 113 -14.25 -14.50 -0.84
CA ARG A 113 -15.07 -15.48 -0.07
C ARG A 113 -16.56 -15.29 -0.28
N GLU A 114 -17.03 -14.05 -0.36
CA GLU A 114 -18.44 -13.73 -0.59
C GLU A 114 -18.84 -14.15 -1.99
N ASP A 115 -18.03 -13.83 -3.01
CA ASP A 115 -18.26 -14.21 -4.41
C ASP A 115 -18.28 -15.74 -4.57
N VAL A 116 -17.38 -16.45 -3.90
CA VAL A 116 -17.34 -17.92 -3.88
C VAL A 116 -18.59 -18.51 -3.22
N ALA A 117 -19.09 -17.90 -2.14
CA ALA A 117 -20.32 -18.34 -1.50
C ALA A 117 -21.54 -18.12 -2.38
N GLU A 118 -21.62 -16.98 -3.09
CA GLU A 118 -22.66 -16.69 -4.06
C GLU A 118 -22.62 -17.71 -5.23
N GLU A 119 -21.43 -17.98 -5.76
CA GLU A 119 -21.26 -18.97 -6.82
C GLU A 119 -21.68 -20.38 -6.37
N TYR A 120 -21.39 -20.79 -5.14
CA TYR A 120 -21.89 -22.06 -4.62
C TYR A 120 -23.41 -22.12 -4.58
N ASN A 121 -24.09 -21.04 -4.21
CA ASN A 121 -25.54 -20.96 -4.22
C ASN A 121 -26.09 -21.10 -5.63
N TYR A 122 -25.47 -20.40 -6.61
CA TYR A 122 -25.85 -20.52 -8.02
C TYR A 122 -25.66 -21.95 -8.54
N GLN A 123 -24.50 -22.57 -8.30
CA GLN A 123 -24.21 -23.92 -8.77
C GLN A 123 -25.17 -24.96 -8.16
N ASN A 124 -25.67 -24.73 -6.95
CA ASN A 124 -26.65 -25.61 -6.30
C ASN A 124 -28.11 -25.26 -6.59
N SER A 125 -28.41 -24.27 -7.39
CA SER A 125 -29.77 -23.86 -7.79
C SER A 125 -30.44 -24.81 -8.81
N GLY A 126 -29.72 -25.81 -9.32
CA GLY A 126 -30.17 -26.70 -10.38
C GLY A 126 -29.81 -26.26 -11.81
N MET A 127 -29.16 -25.11 -11.96
CA MET A 127 -28.71 -24.60 -13.26
C MET A 127 -27.40 -25.23 -13.75
N VAL A 128 -26.61 -25.78 -12.86
CA VAL A 128 -25.29 -26.36 -13.15
C VAL A 128 -25.36 -27.87 -13.02
N SER A 129 -24.69 -28.60 -13.94
CA SER A 129 -24.62 -30.06 -13.94
C SER A 129 -24.04 -30.61 -12.64
N ASP A 130 -24.68 -31.67 -12.09
CA ASP A 130 -24.23 -32.35 -10.86
C ASP A 130 -22.80 -32.86 -10.93
N THR A 131 -22.30 -33.18 -12.12
CA THR A 131 -20.93 -33.68 -12.31
C THR A 131 -19.85 -32.62 -12.23
N THR A 132 -20.20 -31.34 -12.36
CA THR A 132 -19.26 -30.21 -12.40
C THR A 132 -19.42 -29.23 -11.25
N LYS A 133 -20.57 -29.22 -10.59
CA LYS A 133 -20.85 -28.29 -9.49
C LYS A 133 -19.84 -28.42 -8.34
N LYS A 134 -19.53 -27.30 -7.73
CA LYS A 134 -18.72 -27.17 -6.53
C LYS A 134 -19.63 -26.79 -5.36
N GLY A 135 -19.14 -26.99 -4.16
CA GLY A 135 -19.89 -26.66 -2.96
C GLY A 135 -19.04 -26.56 -1.71
N PRO A 136 -19.68 -26.30 -0.56
CA PRO A 136 -18.99 -26.21 0.74
C PRO A 136 -18.19 -27.47 1.07
N GLY A 137 -17.12 -27.32 1.87
CA GLY A 137 -16.30 -28.41 2.40
C GLY A 137 -15.02 -28.72 1.61
N GLY A 138 -14.85 -28.16 0.40
CA GLY A 138 -13.65 -28.33 -0.41
C GLY A 138 -12.59 -27.22 -0.25
N GLN A 139 -12.87 -26.14 0.47
CA GLN A 139 -11.92 -25.06 0.66
C GLN A 139 -10.78 -25.46 1.60
N ILE A 140 -9.58 -25.01 1.27
CA ILE A 140 -8.39 -25.25 2.07
C ILE A 140 -8.19 -24.08 3.03
N GLY A 141 -7.87 -24.38 4.30
CA GLY A 141 -7.52 -23.37 5.30
C GLY A 141 -6.09 -22.85 5.12
N ALA A 142 -5.84 -21.62 5.57
CA ALA A 142 -4.49 -21.08 5.61
C ALA A 142 -3.66 -21.70 6.74
N ASP A 143 -2.36 -21.90 6.49
CA ASP A 143 -1.38 -22.32 7.50
C ASP A 143 -0.84 -21.10 8.25
N TYR A 144 -0.70 -19.99 7.56
CA TYR A 144 -0.09 -18.74 8.06
C TYR A 144 -0.91 -17.50 7.72
N ILE A 145 -0.75 -16.49 8.56
CA ILE A 145 -1.20 -15.13 8.29
C ILE A 145 0.03 -14.22 8.13
N VAL A 146 0.01 -13.38 7.08
CA VAL A 146 0.90 -12.22 6.95
C VAL A 146 0.12 -10.97 7.31
N ASN A 147 0.64 -10.23 8.27
CA ASN A 147 0.15 -8.92 8.69
C ASN A 147 1.32 -7.97 8.98
N GLY A 148 1.03 -6.73 9.33
CA GLY A 148 2.10 -5.80 9.65
C GLY A 148 1.63 -4.42 10.06
N ARG A 149 2.61 -3.50 10.12
CA ARG A 149 2.41 -2.11 10.52
C ARG A 149 3.36 -1.18 9.78
N LEU A 150 2.84 -0.05 9.33
CA LEU A 150 3.61 1.06 8.78
C LEU A 150 3.60 2.20 9.79
N ASP A 151 4.78 2.58 10.27
CA ASP A 151 5.01 3.70 11.17
C ASP A 151 5.74 4.84 10.45
N SER A 152 5.53 6.10 10.88
CA SER A 152 6.36 7.24 10.47
C SER A 152 6.77 8.11 11.63
N ILE A 153 7.92 8.79 11.47
CA ILE A 153 8.41 9.84 12.37
C ILE A 153 8.80 11.03 11.51
N VAL A 154 8.17 12.18 11.77
CA VAL A 154 8.47 13.44 11.09
C VAL A 154 9.18 14.37 12.05
N GLN A 155 10.29 14.95 11.64
CA GLN A 155 11.04 15.95 12.38
C GLN A 155 11.33 17.16 11.50
N GLU A 156 11.01 18.36 12.00
CA GLU A 156 11.32 19.64 11.33
C GLU A 156 12.14 20.53 12.27
N VAL A 157 13.27 21.02 11.76
CA VAL A 157 14.12 21.99 12.47
C VAL A 157 14.54 23.07 11.51
N GLY A 158 14.03 24.29 11.72
CA GLY A 158 14.27 25.43 10.82
C GLY A 158 13.79 25.17 9.41
N LYS A 159 14.71 25.02 8.46
CA LYS A 159 14.40 24.74 7.04
C LYS A 159 14.50 23.25 6.69
N ASP A 160 15.08 22.44 7.55
CA ASP A 160 15.28 21.02 7.31
C ASP A 160 14.11 20.18 7.84
N LYS A 161 13.66 19.21 7.04
CA LYS A 161 12.65 18.21 7.39
C LYS A 161 13.18 16.83 7.10
N THR A 162 13.00 15.92 8.05
CA THR A 162 13.22 14.49 7.83
C THR A 162 11.93 13.73 8.04
N VAL A 163 11.67 12.77 7.16
CA VAL A 163 10.58 11.82 7.27
C VAL A 163 11.17 10.43 7.28
N TYR A 164 10.87 9.70 8.32
CA TYR A 164 11.26 8.31 8.50
C TYR A 164 10.04 7.43 8.39
N TYR A 165 10.14 6.35 7.62
CA TYR A 165 9.13 5.30 7.54
C TYR A 165 9.74 3.97 7.95
N LYS A 166 8.94 3.15 8.62
CA LYS A 166 9.29 1.77 8.99
C LYS A 166 8.11 0.85 8.69
N LEU A 167 8.33 -0.10 7.80
CA LEU A 167 7.40 -1.18 7.53
C LEU A 167 7.84 -2.42 8.29
N THR A 168 6.97 -2.96 9.12
CA THR A 168 7.16 -4.22 9.85
C THR A 168 6.18 -5.24 9.30
N LEU A 169 6.65 -6.45 8.97
CA LEU A 169 5.80 -7.58 8.59
C LEU A 169 6.02 -8.76 9.56
N ASN A 170 4.97 -9.55 9.74
CA ASN A 170 4.97 -10.75 10.56
C ASN A 170 4.40 -11.92 9.76
N LEU A 171 4.96 -13.11 9.98
CA LEU A 171 4.42 -14.40 9.55
C LEU A 171 3.97 -15.16 10.80
N THR A 172 2.67 -15.32 10.99
CA THR A 172 2.08 -15.95 12.17
C THR A 172 1.49 -17.31 11.79
N ASN A 173 1.87 -18.36 12.50
CA ASN A 173 1.32 -19.69 12.35
C ASN A 173 -0.08 -19.74 12.94
N LEU A 174 -1.08 -20.13 12.13
CA LEU A 174 -2.50 -20.17 12.54
C LEU A 174 -2.82 -21.27 13.54
N LYS A 175 -2.05 -22.36 13.52
CA LYS A 175 -2.28 -23.48 14.45
C LYS A 175 -1.82 -23.16 15.86
N THR A 176 -0.70 -22.43 16.00
CA THR A 176 -0.05 -22.18 17.29
C THR A 176 -0.20 -20.74 17.77
N ASN A 177 -0.62 -19.84 16.88
CA ASN A 177 -0.63 -18.39 17.08
C ASN A 177 0.77 -17.80 17.39
N VAL A 178 1.83 -18.51 17.01
CA VAL A 178 3.22 -18.04 17.17
C VAL A 178 3.62 -17.25 15.96
N VAL A 179 4.25 -16.08 16.18
CA VAL A 179 4.94 -15.32 15.13
C VAL A 179 6.26 -16.04 14.85
N GLU A 180 6.34 -16.77 13.74
CA GLU A 180 7.52 -17.54 13.37
C GLU A 180 8.59 -16.66 12.70
N TRP A 181 8.16 -15.61 12.01
CA TRP A 181 9.06 -14.64 11.42
C TRP A 181 8.52 -13.22 11.60
N THR A 182 9.41 -12.32 11.92
CA THR A 182 9.15 -10.88 11.93
C THR A 182 10.41 -10.15 11.50
N ASP A 183 10.26 -9.14 10.66
CA ASP A 183 11.35 -8.25 10.27
C ASP A 183 10.78 -6.88 9.94
N TYR A 184 11.65 -5.88 9.89
CA TYR A 184 11.30 -4.53 9.48
C TYR A 184 12.34 -3.97 8.51
N LYS A 185 11.87 -3.10 7.62
CA LYS A 185 12.72 -2.26 6.78
C LYS A 185 12.35 -0.80 6.97
N GLN A 186 13.32 0.05 6.76
CA GLN A 186 13.19 1.46 7.07
C GLN A 186 13.84 2.32 6.01
N ILE A 187 13.26 3.49 5.77
CA ILE A 187 13.81 4.54 4.92
C ILE A 187 13.77 5.87 5.66
N ARG A 188 14.66 6.77 5.30
CA ARG A 188 14.67 8.15 5.79
C ARG A 188 14.84 9.10 4.61
N LYS A 189 13.88 9.99 4.43
CA LYS A 189 13.87 11.04 3.43
C LYS A 189 14.27 12.36 4.08
N LYS A 190 15.09 13.18 3.40
CA LYS A 190 15.50 14.49 3.89
C LYS A 190 15.15 15.55 2.87
N TYR A 191 14.49 16.60 3.32
CA TYR A 191 14.05 17.75 2.52
C TYR A 191 14.50 19.05 3.16
N ARG A 192 14.66 20.06 2.33
CA ARG A 192 14.98 21.43 2.75
C ARG A 192 14.07 22.43 2.07
N LYS A 193 13.41 23.29 2.86
CA LYS A 193 12.60 24.40 2.32
C LYS A 193 13.50 25.37 1.55
N ARG A 194 13.11 25.72 0.34
CA ARG A 194 13.80 26.77 -0.41
C ARG A 194 13.64 28.09 0.33
N SER A 195 14.70 28.91 0.37
CA SER A 195 14.56 30.31 0.74
C SER A 195 13.81 31.00 -0.40
N VAL A 196 12.61 31.51 -0.12
CA VAL A 196 11.99 32.46 -1.05
C VAL A 196 12.82 33.71 -0.89
N GLY A 197 13.66 34.03 -1.88
CA GLY A 197 14.31 35.33 -1.98
C GLY A 197 13.21 36.38 -2.16
N LEU A 198 13.24 37.43 -1.35
CA LEU A 198 12.53 38.66 -1.56
C LEU A 198 13.15 39.39 -2.77
#